data_6626eef47ea1df1175f665b4be987639
#
_entry.id   6626eef47ea1df1175f665b4be987639
#
_cell.length_a   1.000
_cell.length_b   1.000
_cell.length_c   1.000
_cell.angle_alpha   90.00
_cell.angle_beta   90.00
_cell.angle_gamma   90.00
#
_symmetry.space_group_name_H-M   'P 1'
#
loop_
_entity.id
_entity.type
_entity.pdbx_description
1 polymer ?
#
loop_
_entity_poly.entity_id
_entity_poly.type
_entity_poly.pdbx_seq_one_letter_code
_entity_poly.pdbx_strand_id
1 'polypeptide(L)'
;RDGPAPQDKFVEVAGHRYVMNSFCKNRDCGENSAVILYSPEKKLVYGTIYEKGRTTLIGDPPAAVSSELARLWKKEWRQKG
;
A
#
# COMPACT_ATOMS: atom_id res chain seq x y z
N ARG A 1 -9.28 3.01 21.80
CA ARG A 1 -9.14 2.96 21.27
C ARG A 1 -9.26 3.43 20.77
N ASP A 2 -8.81 3.54 20.85
CA ASP A 2 -8.93 4.12 20.32
C ASP A 2 -9.12 4.14 19.18
N GLY A 3 -8.88 4.54 18.86
CA GLY A 3 -9.27 4.62 17.60
C GLY A 3 -9.53 3.32 17.08
N PRO A 4 -10.30 3.26 16.11
CA PRO A 4 -10.58 2.02 15.56
C PRO A 4 -9.36 1.47 15.00
N ALA A 5 -9.13 0.31 15.24
CA ALA A 5 -8.06 -0.31 14.64
C ALA A 5 -8.25 -0.26 13.20
N PRO A 6 -7.24 -0.07 12.47
CA PRO A 6 -7.32 -0.06 11.07
C PRO A 6 -7.85 -1.38 10.67
N GLN A 7 -8.72 -1.37 9.73
CA GLN A 7 -9.19 -2.60 9.28
C GLN A 7 -8.13 -3.26 8.55
N ASP A 8 -7.74 -4.40 8.93
CA ASP A 8 -6.72 -5.14 8.22
C ASP A 8 -7.37 -5.64 6.95
N LYS A 9 -6.81 -5.29 5.86
CA LYS A 9 -7.30 -5.76 4.58
C LYS A 9 -6.34 -6.79 4.06
N PHE A 10 -6.89 -7.86 3.50
CA PHE A 10 -6.05 -8.88 2.91
C PHE A 10 -6.12 -8.77 1.40
N VAL A 11 -5.00 -8.89 0.74
CA VAL A 11 -4.91 -8.80 -0.70
C VAL A 11 -4.14 -10.01 -1.18
N GLU A 12 -4.61 -10.61 -2.26
CA GLU A 12 -3.91 -11.75 -2.81
C GLU A 12 -3.24 -11.35 -4.11
N VAL A 13 -1.96 -11.58 -4.23
CA VAL A 13 -1.20 -11.25 -5.41
C VAL A 13 -0.42 -12.47 -5.82
N ALA A 14 -0.61 -12.93 -7.03
CA ALA A 14 0.10 -14.09 -7.57
C ALA A 14 0.03 -15.30 -6.65
N GLY A 15 -1.13 -15.52 -6.05
CA GLY A 15 -1.34 -16.69 -5.20
C GLY A 15 -0.82 -16.55 -3.79
N HIS A 16 -0.33 -15.37 -3.43
CA HIS A 16 0.17 -15.16 -2.08
C HIS A 16 -0.67 -14.10 -1.37
N ARG A 17 -0.92 -14.31 -0.10
CA ARG A 17 -1.75 -13.40 0.67
C ARG A 17 -0.89 -12.36 1.37
N TYR A 18 -1.31 -11.13 1.31
CA TYR A 18 -0.62 -10.03 1.97
C TYR A 18 -1.59 -9.24 2.83
N VAL A 19 -1.07 -8.64 3.87
CA VAL A 19 -1.86 -7.72 4.69
C VAL A 19 -1.55 -6.33 4.16
N MET A 20 -2.58 -5.58 3.85
CA MET A 20 -2.42 -4.26 3.26
C MET A 20 -2.67 -3.18 4.28
N ASN A 21 -1.79 -2.21 4.33
CA ASN A 21 -1.99 -1.02 5.14
C ASN A 21 -1.76 0.19 4.27
N SER A 22 -2.53 1.22 4.49
CA SER A 22 -2.33 2.44 3.73
C SER A 22 -2.21 3.61 4.70
N PHE A 23 -1.40 4.58 4.34
CA PHE A 23 -1.12 5.72 5.19
C PHE A 23 -1.09 6.98 4.37
N CYS A 24 -1.41 8.10 4.95
CA CYS A 24 -1.17 9.35 4.27
C CYS A 24 -0.84 10.39 5.32
N LYS A 25 -0.19 11.47 4.87
CA LYS A 25 0.13 12.53 5.75
C LYS A 25 -1.12 13.34 5.92
N ASN A 26 -1.33 13.87 7.12
CA ASN A 26 -2.49 14.64 7.41
C ASN A 26 -2.83 15.66 6.37
N ARG A 27 -4.01 15.65 5.85
CA ARG A 27 -4.45 16.63 4.89
C ARG A 27 -3.69 16.65 3.61
N ASP A 28 -2.93 15.63 3.33
CA ASP A 28 -2.08 15.69 2.18
C ASP A 28 -2.02 14.33 1.52
N CYS A 29 -3.11 13.59 1.55
CA CYS A 29 -3.09 12.25 1.00
C CYS A 29 -2.80 12.21 -0.49
N GLY A 30 -3.13 13.26 -1.20
CA GLY A 30 -2.86 13.29 -2.62
C GLY A 30 -1.40 13.52 -2.95
N GLU A 31 -0.65 14.09 -2.01
CA GLU A 31 0.75 14.40 -2.24
C GLU A 31 1.67 13.50 -1.46
N ASN A 32 1.22 12.96 -0.35
CA ASN A 32 2.07 12.14 0.50
C ASN A 32 1.26 10.98 1.01
N SER A 33 1.41 9.83 0.40
CA SER A 33 0.65 8.66 0.78
C SER A 33 1.45 7.41 0.51
N ALA A 34 1.02 6.31 1.07
CA ALA A 34 1.74 5.06 0.94
C ALA A 34 0.80 3.89 1.04
N VAL A 35 1.17 2.81 0.39
CA VAL A 35 0.47 1.54 0.53
C VAL A 35 1.53 0.50 0.81
N ILE A 36 1.34 -0.29 1.85
CA ILE A 36 2.30 -1.31 2.26
C ILE A 36 1.63 -2.67 2.22
N LEU A 37 2.32 -3.64 1.69
CA LEU A 37 1.87 -5.02 1.69
C LEU A 37 2.86 -5.86 2.49
N TYR A 38 2.35 -6.58 3.45
CA TYR A 38 3.20 -7.42 4.28
C TYR A 38 2.80 -8.89 4.07
N SER A 39 3.77 -9.73 3.84
CA SER A 39 3.53 -11.16 3.69
C SER A 39 3.87 -11.86 4.99
N PRO A 40 2.89 -12.28 5.75
CA PRO A 40 3.19 -13.00 7.00
C PRO A 40 3.88 -14.33 6.74
N GLU A 41 3.54 -14.95 5.61
CA GLU A 41 4.11 -16.20 5.28
C GLU A 41 5.59 -16.12 5.02
N LYS A 42 6.02 -15.16 4.25
CA LYS A 42 7.42 -15.01 3.91
C LYS A 42 8.12 -13.96 4.74
N LYS A 43 7.38 -13.26 5.56
CA LYS A 43 7.92 -12.18 6.39
C LYS A 43 8.62 -11.14 5.53
N LEU A 44 7.96 -10.78 4.43
CA LEU A 44 8.48 -9.77 3.53
C LEU A 44 7.56 -8.57 3.52
N VAL A 45 8.12 -7.41 3.31
CA VAL A 45 7.37 -6.18 3.24
C VAL A 45 7.67 -5.51 1.92
N TYR A 46 6.61 -5.16 1.20
CA TYR A 46 6.74 -4.41 -0.03
C TYR A 46 5.88 -3.17 0.10
N GLY A 47 6.22 -2.13 -0.57
CA GLY A 47 5.38 -0.94 -0.48
C GLY A 47 5.67 0.07 -1.57
N THR A 48 4.77 1.03 -1.68
CA THR A 48 4.96 2.14 -2.58
C THR A 48 4.68 3.41 -1.78
N ILE A 49 5.56 4.38 -1.91
CA ILE A 49 5.39 5.66 -1.24
C ILE A 49 5.33 6.72 -2.30
N TYR A 50 4.31 7.55 -2.25
CA TYR A 50 4.15 8.64 -3.20
C TYR A 50 4.36 9.94 -2.45
N GLU A 51 5.29 10.75 -2.95
CA GLU A 51 5.63 11.97 -2.29
C GLU A 51 5.84 13.04 -3.30
N LYS A 52 4.96 13.99 -3.40
CA LYS A 52 5.10 15.13 -4.31
C LYS A 52 5.51 14.74 -5.72
N GLY A 53 4.79 13.81 -6.27
CA GLY A 53 5.03 13.39 -7.64
C GLY A 53 6.11 12.35 -7.81
N ARG A 54 6.74 11.93 -6.72
CA ARG A 54 7.79 10.95 -6.80
C ARG A 54 7.33 9.65 -6.16
N THR A 55 7.52 8.55 -6.83
CA THR A 55 7.14 7.26 -6.31
C THR A 55 8.38 6.46 -5.94
N THR A 56 8.37 5.90 -4.76
CA THR A 56 9.48 5.06 -4.29
C THR A 56 8.92 3.70 -3.92
N LEU A 57 9.60 2.66 -4.32
CA LEU A 57 9.17 1.30 -3.98
C LEU A 57 10.03 0.78 -2.82
N ILE A 58 9.41 0.03 -1.94
CA ILE A 58 10.10 -0.53 -0.78
C ILE A 58 10.16 -2.02 -0.95
N GLY A 59 11.28 -2.63 -0.64
CA GLY A 59 11.40 -4.08 -0.63
C GLY A 59 11.63 -4.70 -1.97
N ASP A 60 11.84 -3.88 -3.00
CA ASP A 60 12.13 -4.38 -4.32
C ASP A 60 11.06 -5.38 -4.78
N PRO A 61 9.82 -4.98 -4.88
CA PRO A 61 8.75 -5.92 -5.19
C PRO A 61 8.86 -6.46 -6.61
N PRO A 62 8.49 -7.71 -6.80
CA PRO A 62 8.43 -8.27 -8.14
C PRO A 62 7.35 -7.54 -8.96
N ALA A 63 7.41 -7.71 -10.25
CA ALA A 63 6.49 -7.01 -11.15
C ALA A 63 5.03 -7.19 -10.78
N ALA A 64 4.63 -8.39 -10.42
CA ALA A 64 3.23 -8.62 -10.06
C ALA A 64 2.83 -7.83 -8.83
N VAL A 65 3.70 -7.75 -7.84
CA VAL A 65 3.42 -7.01 -6.63
C VAL A 65 3.47 -5.52 -6.90
N SER A 66 4.46 -5.09 -7.67
CA SER A 66 4.60 -3.69 -8.01
C SER A 66 3.37 -3.17 -8.76
N SER A 67 2.85 -3.94 -9.70
CA SER A 67 1.65 -3.55 -10.43
C SER A 67 0.46 -3.47 -9.49
N GLU A 68 0.36 -4.40 -8.58
CA GLU A 68 -0.76 -4.40 -7.65
C GLU A 68 -0.65 -3.23 -6.68
N LEU A 69 0.55 -2.89 -6.27
CA LEU A 69 0.73 -1.74 -5.39
C LEU A 69 0.27 -0.46 -6.08
N ALA A 70 0.59 -0.30 -7.35
CA ALA A 70 0.17 0.87 -8.08
C ALA A 70 -1.35 0.92 -8.20
N ARG A 71 -1.97 -0.22 -8.47
CA ARG A 71 -3.41 -0.28 -8.59
C ARG A 71 -4.07 0.04 -7.25
N LEU A 72 -3.54 -0.52 -6.16
CA LEU A 72 -4.09 -0.30 -4.85
C LEU A 72 -3.93 1.17 -4.43
N TRP A 73 -2.79 1.76 -4.77
CA TRP A 73 -2.58 3.15 -4.43
C TRP A 73 -3.60 4.04 -5.14
N LYS A 74 -3.87 3.78 -6.42
CA LYS A 74 -4.85 4.56 -7.13
C LYS A 74 -6.22 4.36 -6.55
N LYS A 75 -6.56 3.13 -6.20
CA LYS A 75 -7.85 2.85 -5.64
C LYS A 75 -8.03 3.55 -4.30
N GLU A 76 -6.99 3.59 -3.51
CA GLU A 76 -7.10 4.15 -2.17
C GLU A 76 -7.07 5.68 -2.17
N TRP A 77 -6.24 6.27 -2.97
CA TRP A 77 -6.01 7.71 -2.88
C TRP A 77 -6.45 8.52 -4.07
N ARG A 78 -6.72 7.90 -5.18
CA ARG A 78 -7.12 8.62 -6.34
C ARG A 78 -8.49 8.32 -6.84
N GLN A 79 -9.15 7.39 -6.21
CA GLN A 79 -10.37 7.05 -6.70
C GLN A 79 -11.44 8.00 -6.33
N LYS A 80 -11.25 8.99 -5.58
CA LYS A 80 -12.18 9.76 -5.13
C LYS A 80 -12.80 10.45 -6.17
N GLY A 81 -13.53 10.45 -6.50
CA GLY A 81 -14.11 11.01 -7.55
C GLY A 81 -14.35 12.26 -7.69
#